data_eb738bf9e1e5eecc540e8a548d6a8d8c
#
_entry.id   eb738bf9e1e5eecc540e8a548d6a8d8c
#
_cell.length_a   1.000
_cell.length_b   1.000
_cell.length_c   1.000
_cell.angle_alpha   90.00
_cell.angle_beta   90.00
_cell.angle_gamma   90.00
#
_symmetry.space_group_name_H-M   'P 1'
#
loop_
_entity.id
_entity.type
_entity.pdbx_description
1 polymer ?
#
loop_
_entity_poly.entity_id
_entity_poly.type
_entity_poly.pdbx_seq_one_letter_code
_entity_poly.pdbx_strand_id
1 'polypeptide(L)'
;MSLTNTTGRLRYVAPLLLIVAVAACSKQDEAAPATTPAAATPAAPPPPAVSAEVQAMDADALREAATTALRENRIYAPGGDDAMEYYLALRDKLPNDPGVTSALTDLMPYTLIAAEQSIAREEFTEAQRL
;
A
#
# COMPACT_ATOMS: atom_id res chain seq x y z
N MET A 1 -27.17 0.92 -53.37
CA MET A 1 -26.53 1.90 -54.26
C MET A 1 -25.15 2.09 -53.73
N SER A 2 -24.30 1.35 -54.32
CA SER A 2 -23.19 1.66 -55.26
C SER A 2 -21.95 2.08 -54.45
N LEU A 3 -20.95 1.16 -54.25
CA LEU A 3 -19.83 0.84 -55.14
C LEU A 3 -18.94 2.08 -55.40
N THR A 4 -17.69 2.05 -55.04
CA THR A 4 -16.53 1.60 -55.81
C THR A 4 -15.29 1.89 -54.96
N ASN A 5 -14.41 0.93 -54.62
CA ASN A 5 -13.40 0.33 -55.45
C ASN A 5 -12.42 1.33 -56.06
N THR A 6 -11.18 1.29 -55.66
CA THR A 6 -10.04 1.45 -56.54
C THR A 6 -8.75 1.04 -55.85
N THR A 7 -8.34 -0.09 -56.07
CA THR A 7 -7.10 -0.73 -56.51
C THR A 7 -6.04 0.21 -57.09
N GLY A 8 -4.83 0.07 -56.66
CA GLY A 8 -3.60 0.58 -57.26
C GLY A 8 -2.42 0.13 -56.44
N ARG A 9 -1.89 -1.03 -56.60
CA ARG A 9 -0.89 -1.53 -57.56
C ARG A 9 0.25 -0.56 -57.77
N LEU A 10 1.43 -0.96 -57.27
CA LEU A 10 2.62 -1.24 -58.10
C LEU A 10 3.83 -1.15 -57.24
N ARG A 11 4.49 -2.24 -56.90
CA ARG A 11 5.57 -2.84 -57.69
C ARG A 11 6.95 -2.18 -57.47
N TYR A 12 7.82 -3.09 -57.16
CA TYR A 12 9.23 -3.25 -57.46
C TYR A 12 10.17 -2.69 -56.37
N VAL A 13 11.11 -3.34 -55.91
CA VAL A 13 12.03 -4.45 -56.23
C VAL A 13 13.16 -4.33 -55.22
N ALA A 14 13.54 -5.42 -54.66
CA ALA A 14 14.79 -5.61 -53.94
C ALA A 14 15.99 -5.31 -54.91
N PRO A 15 17.20 -5.14 -54.46
CA PRO A 15 17.90 -6.15 -53.66
C PRO A 15 18.90 -5.64 -52.61
N LEU A 16 19.15 -6.50 -51.63
CA LEU A 16 20.46 -7.05 -51.28
C LEU A 16 21.60 -6.03 -51.14
N LEU A 17 22.00 -5.75 -49.91
CA LEU A 17 23.39 -5.67 -49.59
C LEU A 17 23.63 -6.04 -48.14
N LEU A 18 24.16 -7.20 -48.01
CA LEU A 18 24.77 -7.83 -46.88
C LEU A 18 26.00 -7.02 -46.50
N ILE A 19 26.02 -6.40 -45.32
CA ILE A 19 27.27 -6.01 -44.69
C ILE A 19 27.25 -6.50 -43.26
N VAL A 20 27.94 -7.58 -43.08
CA VAL A 20 28.48 -8.06 -41.84
C VAL A 20 29.48 -7.02 -41.34
N ALA A 21 29.22 -6.42 -40.23
CA ALA A 21 30.24 -5.76 -39.44
C ALA A 21 30.24 -6.38 -38.05
N VAL A 22 31.16 -7.29 -37.93
CA VAL A 22 31.60 -7.96 -36.73
C VAL A 22 32.31 -6.96 -35.84
N ALA A 23 32.05 -7.08 -34.55
CA ALA A 23 32.92 -6.78 -33.43
C ALA A 23 33.49 -5.37 -33.31
N ALA A 24 32.94 -4.66 -32.37
CA ALA A 24 33.74 -3.82 -31.51
C ALA A 24 33.34 -4.09 -30.06
N CYS A 25 33.99 -5.09 -29.48
CA CYS A 25 34.23 -5.05 -28.04
C CYS A 25 35.13 -3.84 -27.79
N SER A 26 34.58 -2.72 -27.58
CA SER A 26 35.26 -1.59 -26.94
C SER A 26 35.13 -1.81 -25.45
N LYS A 27 36.22 -2.22 -24.84
CA LYS A 27 36.50 -1.91 -23.45
C LYS A 27 36.23 -0.44 -23.25
N GLN A 28 35.16 -0.11 -22.57
CA GLN A 28 34.93 1.18 -21.97
C GLN A 28 35.28 1.03 -20.50
N ASP A 29 36.58 1.05 -20.25
CA ASP A 29 37.12 1.49 -18.96
C ASP A 29 36.94 3.00 -18.90
N GLU A 30 35.73 3.43 -18.64
CA GLU A 30 35.45 4.76 -18.13
C GLU A 30 34.72 4.55 -16.80
N ALA A 31 35.52 4.62 -15.75
CA ALA A 31 35.03 4.69 -14.40
C ALA A 31 34.13 5.91 -14.27
N ALA A 32 32.82 5.72 -14.51
CA ALA A 32 31.84 6.61 -13.98
C ALA A 32 32.01 6.62 -12.46
N PRO A 33 32.05 7.79 -11.79
CA PRO A 33 32.13 7.82 -10.34
C PRO A 33 30.93 7.05 -9.81
N ALA A 34 31.22 5.95 -9.10
CA ALA A 34 30.23 5.20 -8.39
C ALA A 34 29.52 6.19 -7.46
N THR A 35 28.32 6.60 -7.84
CA THR A 35 27.41 7.28 -6.93
C THR A 35 27.14 6.22 -5.86
N THR A 36 27.87 6.33 -4.77
CA THR A 36 27.61 5.56 -3.56
C THR A 36 26.11 5.74 -3.29
N PRO A 37 25.31 4.66 -3.23
CA PRO A 37 23.93 4.81 -2.80
C PRO A 37 23.98 5.52 -1.45
N ALA A 38 23.37 6.70 -1.37
CA ALA A 38 23.21 7.37 -0.10
C ALA A 38 22.61 6.34 0.84
N ALA A 39 23.35 6.02 1.91
CA ALA A 39 22.87 5.08 2.90
C ALA A 39 21.48 5.58 3.33
N ALA A 40 20.45 4.82 2.98
CA ALA A 40 19.11 5.12 3.40
C ALA A 40 19.15 5.22 4.92
N THR A 41 18.89 6.41 5.45
CA THR A 41 18.70 6.59 6.88
C THR A 41 17.68 5.55 7.32
N PRO A 42 17.96 4.72 8.35
CA PRO A 42 16.98 3.76 8.80
C PRO A 42 15.68 4.48 9.08
N ALA A 43 14.61 4.09 8.38
CA ALA A 43 13.29 4.65 8.61
C ALA A 43 12.93 4.41 10.08
N ALA A 44 12.37 5.40 10.76
CA ALA A 44 11.86 5.21 12.09
C ALA A 44 10.87 4.04 12.09
N PRO A 45 10.83 3.21 13.15
CA PRO A 45 9.84 2.14 13.22
C PRO A 45 8.42 2.73 13.06
N PRO A 46 7.51 2.02 12.40
CA PRO A 46 6.14 2.48 12.24
C PRO A 46 5.48 2.68 13.61
N PRO A 47 4.53 3.61 13.73
CA PRO A 47 3.76 3.76 14.97
C PRO A 47 3.03 2.44 15.28
N PRO A 48 2.86 2.10 16.57
CA PRO A 48 2.12 0.91 16.94
C PRO A 48 0.65 1.07 16.52
N ALA A 49 0.02 -0.02 16.08
CA ALA A 49 -1.41 -0.05 15.75
C ALA A 49 -2.32 0.10 16.98
N VAL A 50 -1.79 -0.15 18.18
CA VAL A 50 -2.47 0.05 19.46
C VAL A 50 -1.60 0.92 20.35
N SER A 51 -2.13 2.01 20.84
CA SER A 51 -1.43 2.93 21.75
C SER A 51 -1.19 2.28 23.11
N ALA A 52 -0.19 2.78 23.83
CA ALA A 52 0.14 2.25 25.16
C ALA A 52 -1.01 2.43 26.16
N GLU A 53 -1.74 3.53 26.05
CA GLU A 53 -2.89 3.84 26.87
C GLU A 53 -4.03 2.84 26.66
N VAL A 54 -4.35 2.53 25.40
CA VAL A 54 -5.39 1.54 25.05
C VAL A 54 -4.95 0.14 25.46
N GLN A 55 -3.68 -0.21 25.27
CA GLN A 55 -3.14 -1.51 25.68
C GLN A 55 -3.20 -1.74 27.19
N ALA A 56 -3.11 -0.67 27.99
CA ALA A 56 -3.18 -0.73 29.44
C ALA A 56 -4.59 -0.92 30.00
N MET A 57 -5.65 -0.68 29.18
CA MET A 57 -7.04 -0.82 29.61
C MET A 57 -7.39 -2.31 29.86
N ASP A 58 -8.33 -2.55 30.76
CA ASP A 58 -8.89 -3.91 30.95
C ASP A 58 -9.92 -4.25 29.85
N ALA A 59 -10.33 -5.52 29.78
CA ALA A 59 -11.22 -6.01 28.71
C ALA A 59 -12.62 -5.36 28.77
N ASP A 60 -13.14 -5.07 29.94
CA ASP A 60 -14.48 -4.50 30.09
C ASP A 60 -14.48 -3.02 29.69
N ALA A 61 -13.47 -2.27 30.12
CA ALA A 61 -13.25 -0.89 29.69
C ALA A 61 -13.06 -0.77 28.17
N LEU A 62 -12.30 -1.68 27.56
CA LEU A 62 -12.12 -1.75 26.10
C LEU A 62 -13.44 -2.00 25.36
N ARG A 63 -14.30 -2.90 25.87
CA ARG A 63 -15.62 -3.17 25.25
C ARG A 63 -16.53 -1.95 25.31
N GLU A 64 -16.54 -1.25 26.46
CA GLU A 64 -17.33 -0.03 26.62
C GLU A 64 -16.83 1.08 25.69
N ALA A 65 -15.51 1.29 25.63
CA ALA A 65 -14.87 2.26 24.76
C ALA A 65 -15.14 1.94 23.27
N ALA A 66 -14.96 0.67 22.86
CA ALA A 66 -15.27 0.23 21.50
C ALA A 66 -16.73 0.48 21.11
N THR A 67 -17.66 0.14 22.00
CA THR A 67 -19.10 0.38 21.77
C THR A 67 -19.41 1.86 21.62
N THR A 68 -18.76 2.69 22.43
CA THR A 68 -18.93 4.16 22.38
C THR A 68 -18.33 4.72 21.10
N ALA A 69 -17.13 4.29 20.72
CA ALA A 69 -16.47 4.70 19.49
C ALA A 69 -17.31 4.36 18.25
N LEU A 70 -17.92 3.16 18.21
CA LEU A 70 -18.82 2.76 17.12
C LEU A 70 -20.07 3.65 17.04
N ARG A 71 -20.70 3.96 18.16
CA ARG A 71 -21.87 4.87 18.18
C ARG A 71 -21.55 6.27 17.70
N GLU A 72 -20.32 6.72 17.94
CA GLU A 72 -19.82 8.04 17.53
C GLU A 72 -19.15 8.03 16.16
N ASN A 73 -19.22 6.90 15.45
CA ASN A 73 -18.61 6.70 14.14
C ASN A 73 -17.07 6.92 14.11
N ARG A 74 -16.40 6.70 15.26
CA ARG A 74 -14.96 6.69 15.38
C ARG A 74 -14.46 5.27 15.08
N ILE A 75 -14.42 4.92 13.79
CA ILE A 75 -14.13 3.54 13.35
C ILE A 75 -12.64 3.24 13.43
N TYR A 76 -11.81 4.13 12.86
CA TYR A 76 -10.37 3.97 12.72
C TYR A 76 -9.56 5.23 13.08
N ALA A 77 -10.24 6.27 13.52
CA ALA A 77 -9.62 7.55 13.92
C ALA A 77 -10.51 8.29 14.94
N PRO A 78 -9.90 9.13 15.79
CA PRO A 78 -8.46 9.38 15.90
C PRO A 78 -7.72 8.22 16.57
N GLY A 79 -6.41 8.05 16.26
CA GLY A 79 -5.57 7.07 16.96
C GLY A 79 -5.60 7.27 18.47
N GLY A 80 -5.64 6.18 19.23
CA GLY A 80 -5.80 6.19 20.69
C GLY A 80 -7.26 6.24 21.16
N ASP A 81 -8.23 6.42 20.25
CA ASP A 81 -9.64 6.58 20.62
C ASP A 81 -10.59 6.14 19.50
N ASP A 82 -10.32 4.99 18.89
CA ASP A 82 -11.14 4.44 17.81
C ASP A 82 -11.52 2.97 18.04
N ALA A 83 -12.59 2.54 17.37
CA ALA A 83 -13.13 1.19 17.54
C ALA A 83 -12.17 0.10 17.10
N MET A 84 -11.46 0.28 15.98
CA MET A 84 -10.50 -0.70 15.48
C MET A 84 -9.40 -0.94 16.51
N GLU A 85 -8.83 0.11 17.07
CA GLU A 85 -7.76 0.03 18.07
C GLU A 85 -8.22 -0.68 19.34
N TYR A 86 -9.42 -0.37 19.84
CA TYR A 86 -10.00 -1.04 21.01
C TYR A 86 -10.24 -2.53 20.77
N TYR A 87 -10.75 -2.91 19.58
CA TYR A 87 -10.93 -4.32 19.24
C TYR A 87 -9.61 -5.06 19.00
N LEU A 88 -8.57 -4.40 18.49
CA LEU A 88 -7.23 -4.99 18.40
C LEU A 88 -6.67 -5.30 19.79
N ALA A 89 -6.79 -4.38 20.74
CA ALA A 89 -6.40 -4.59 22.13
C ALA A 89 -7.23 -5.70 22.80
N LEU A 90 -8.54 -5.77 22.51
CA LEU A 90 -9.40 -6.86 22.97
C LEU A 90 -8.97 -8.22 22.43
N ARG A 91 -8.60 -8.30 21.15
CA ARG A 91 -8.11 -9.56 20.56
C ARG A 91 -6.86 -10.07 21.29
N ASP A 92 -5.95 -9.19 21.65
CA ASP A 92 -4.74 -9.56 22.38
C ASP A 92 -5.05 -10.12 23.78
N LYS A 93 -6.08 -9.60 24.45
CA LYS A 93 -6.53 -10.06 25.77
C LYS A 93 -7.47 -11.27 25.70
N LEU A 94 -8.25 -11.40 24.63
CA LEU A 94 -9.31 -12.37 24.45
C LEU A 94 -9.22 -13.02 23.05
N PRO A 95 -8.16 -13.77 22.74
CA PRO A 95 -7.85 -14.22 21.38
C PRO A 95 -8.90 -15.17 20.78
N ASN A 96 -9.74 -15.79 21.61
CA ASN A 96 -10.76 -16.75 21.18
C ASN A 96 -12.19 -16.18 21.29
N ASP A 97 -12.37 -14.89 21.50
CA ASP A 97 -13.68 -14.27 21.56
C ASP A 97 -14.26 -14.09 20.13
N PRO A 98 -15.36 -14.79 19.79
CA PRO A 98 -15.94 -14.71 18.45
C PRO A 98 -16.54 -13.35 18.14
N GLY A 99 -16.99 -12.62 19.15
CA GLY A 99 -17.52 -11.25 18.99
C GLY A 99 -16.43 -10.27 18.60
N VAL A 100 -15.25 -10.39 19.19
CA VAL A 100 -14.07 -9.59 18.81
C VAL A 100 -13.64 -9.90 17.39
N THR A 101 -13.59 -11.17 17.01
CA THR A 101 -13.23 -11.59 15.65
C THR A 101 -14.22 -11.06 14.62
N SER A 102 -15.53 -11.14 14.90
CA SER A 102 -16.58 -10.59 14.03
C SER A 102 -16.45 -9.09 13.88
N ALA A 103 -16.30 -8.36 14.97
CA ALA A 103 -16.16 -6.90 14.94
C ALA A 103 -14.96 -6.45 14.11
N LEU A 104 -13.80 -7.08 14.28
CA LEU A 104 -12.61 -6.77 13.47
C LEU A 104 -12.84 -7.05 11.98
N THR A 105 -13.53 -8.14 11.65
CA THR A 105 -13.88 -8.48 10.27
C THR A 105 -14.79 -7.42 9.64
N ASP A 106 -15.76 -6.92 10.40
CA ASP A 106 -16.70 -5.91 9.94
C ASP A 106 -16.06 -4.52 9.78
N LEU A 107 -15.06 -4.20 10.62
CA LEU A 107 -14.35 -2.92 10.59
C LEU A 107 -13.22 -2.87 9.55
N MET A 108 -12.65 -4.01 9.19
CA MET A 108 -11.50 -4.10 8.27
C MET A 108 -11.69 -3.34 6.95
N PRO A 109 -12.83 -3.42 6.24
CA PRO A 109 -13.01 -2.70 4.98
C PRO A 109 -12.88 -1.18 5.14
N TYR A 110 -13.37 -0.62 6.22
CA TYR A 110 -13.29 0.82 6.49
C TYR A 110 -11.86 1.28 6.75
N THR A 111 -11.12 0.50 7.54
CA THR A 111 -9.71 0.77 7.85
C THR A 111 -8.84 0.65 6.60
N LEU A 112 -9.09 -0.36 5.75
CA LEU A 112 -8.36 -0.52 4.50
C LEU A 112 -8.55 0.67 3.56
N ILE A 113 -9.81 1.12 3.38
CA ILE A 113 -10.10 2.30 2.56
C ILE A 113 -9.42 3.55 3.13
N ALA A 114 -9.41 3.71 4.45
CA ALA A 114 -8.73 4.83 5.09
C ALA A 114 -7.22 4.80 4.87
N ALA A 115 -6.59 3.62 4.96
CA ALA A 115 -5.18 3.45 4.68
C ALA A 115 -4.84 3.79 3.22
N GLU A 116 -5.63 3.32 2.26
CA GLU A 116 -5.47 3.66 0.84
C GLU A 116 -5.60 5.18 0.60
N GLN A 117 -6.57 5.83 1.24
CA GLN A 117 -6.74 7.27 1.15
C GLN A 117 -5.56 8.03 1.78
N SER A 118 -5.03 7.56 2.90
CA SER A 118 -3.85 8.16 3.53
C SER A 118 -2.62 8.04 2.65
N ILE A 119 -2.43 6.89 1.98
CA ILE A 119 -1.37 6.71 0.98
C ILE A 119 -1.55 7.70 -0.18
N ALA A 120 -2.76 7.85 -0.71
CA ALA A 120 -3.05 8.77 -1.80
C ALA A 120 -2.81 10.25 -1.44
N ARG A 121 -2.90 10.59 -0.15
CA ARG A 121 -2.59 11.92 0.38
C ARG A 121 -1.16 12.08 0.88
N GLU A 122 -0.31 11.04 0.70
CA GLU A 122 1.07 11.01 1.19
C GLU A 122 1.19 11.10 2.73
N GLU A 123 0.14 10.74 3.44
CA GLU A 123 0.07 10.67 4.91
C GLU A 123 0.60 9.32 5.41
N PHE A 124 1.87 9.02 5.10
CA PHE A 124 2.44 7.67 5.28
C PHE A 124 2.47 7.20 6.73
N THR A 125 2.65 8.11 7.68
CA THR A 125 2.63 7.77 9.12
C THR A 125 1.25 7.27 9.53
N GLU A 126 0.18 7.90 9.06
CA GLU A 126 -1.18 7.47 9.33
C GLU A 126 -1.52 6.17 8.59
N ALA A 127 -1.11 6.03 7.34
CA ALA A 127 -1.28 4.79 6.60
C ALA A 127 -0.58 3.57 7.25
N GLN A 128 0.53 3.80 7.95
CA GLN A 128 1.24 2.75 8.69
C GLN A 128 0.59 2.41 10.03
N ARG A 129 -0.14 3.34 10.63
CA ARG A 129 -0.89 3.11 11.86
C ARG A 129 -2.15 2.29 11.61
N LEU A 130 -2.84 2.57 10.50
CA LEU A 130 -4.06 1.89 10.09
C LEU A 130 -3.82 0.45 9.64
#